data_483c5396182d8255ab1af6085a800856
#
_entry.id   483c5396182d8255ab1af6085a800856
#
_cell.length_a   1.000
_cell.length_b   1.000
_cell.length_c   1.000
_cell.angle_alpha   90.00
_cell.angle_beta   90.00
_cell.angle_gamma   90.00
#
_symmetry.space_group_name_H-M   'P 1'
#
loop_
_entity.id
_entity.type
_entity.pdbx_description
1 polymer ?
#
loop_
_entity_poly.entity_id
_entity_poly.type
_entity_poly.pdbx_seq_one_letter_code
_entity_poly.pdbx_strand_id
1 'polypeptide(L)'
;MTPTCFSANAFTFLLMLAPLAFTNVVSASEQEEHQQENEITQCSRTSNYAIYLSGINVGTMNRTETWQGKTAVVTSTSEASILGIGTHYQQRAELSWSNARNEWLTDTFHQKVTGFRSRDMEVTFANHGLESRVDIDGDIDTYTSKQIPLRDVDTLAIQIREYLLQGRQQFALIRQASDAIEPYQFYVEDVQTAVIEPWGELTLIPVVQTGAEDVTYYFAPAMDYQLIKAKYHGIILQGLIELDSYSSSCEPSLAQYP
;
A
#
# COMPACT_ATOMS: atom_id res chain seq x y z
N MET A 1 5.52 13.36 -72.22
CA MET A 1 5.67 12.33 -73.26
C MET A 1 4.76 11.21 -72.90
N THR A 2 3.58 11.22 -73.48
CA THR A 2 2.70 10.10 -73.77
C THR A 2 3.25 9.36 -74.99
N PRO A 3 2.83 8.17 -75.42
CA PRO A 3 1.53 7.53 -75.39
C PRO A 3 1.64 5.98 -75.18
N THR A 4 0.68 5.20 -75.15
CA THR A 4 -0.45 4.72 -75.93
C THR A 4 -0.74 3.30 -75.53
N CYS A 5 -1.96 2.94 -75.21
CA CYS A 5 -3.07 2.37 -75.98
C CYS A 5 -2.95 0.92 -76.45
N PHE A 6 -3.99 0.20 -76.26
CA PHE A 6 -4.75 -0.81 -77.05
C PHE A 6 -5.12 -2.04 -76.21
N SER A 7 -6.33 -2.32 -76.00
CA SER A 7 -7.55 -2.67 -76.80
C SER A 7 -7.89 -4.17 -76.71
N ALA A 8 -9.02 -4.41 -76.13
CA ALA A 8 -10.19 -5.21 -76.55
C ALA A 8 -9.98 -6.67 -77.02
N ASN A 9 -10.76 -7.59 -76.50
CA ASN A 9 -11.91 -8.14 -77.22
C ASN A 9 -12.75 -9.11 -76.37
N ALA A 10 -14.02 -9.02 -76.60
CA ALA A 10 -15.12 -9.77 -76.12
C ALA A 10 -15.12 -11.22 -76.62
N PHE A 11 -15.68 -12.15 -75.83
CA PHE A 11 -16.48 -13.26 -76.39
C PHE A 11 -17.55 -13.66 -75.36
N THR A 12 -18.78 -13.50 -75.83
CA THR A 12 -20.05 -13.90 -75.25
C THR A 12 -20.20 -15.42 -75.37
N PHE A 13 -20.54 -16.09 -74.28
CA PHE A 13 -21.26 -17.37 -74.38
C PHE A 13 -22.33 -17.45 -73.31
N LEU A 14 -23.55 -17.48 -73.76
CA LEU A 14 -24.80 -17.65 -73.09
C LEU A 14 -25.03 -19.15 -72.87
N LEU A 15 -25.20 -19.61 -71.66
CA LEU A 15 -25.89 -20.88 -71.36
C LEU A 15 -26.71 -20.74 -70.06
N MET A 16 -28.02 -20.83 -70.24
CA MET A 16 -28.98 -20.97 -69.17
C MET A 16 -28.83 -22.36 -68.53
N LEU A 17 -28.87 -22.43 -67.20
CA LEU A 17 -29.45 -23.59 -66.48
C LEU A 17 -29.86 -23.15 -65.05
N ALA A 18 -31.04 -23.59 -64.69
CA ALA A 18 -31.94 -23.45 -63.59
C ALA A 18 -31.39 -23.30 -62.14
N PRO A 19 -32.19 -22.67 -61.24
CA PRO A 19 -31.79 -22.43 -59.88
C PRO A 19 -32.02 -23.65 -58.98
N LEU A 20 -31.00 -24.17 -58.36
CA LEU A 20 -31.11 -25.03 -57.18
C LEU A 20 -31.02 -24.13 -55.94
N ALA A 21 -32.14 -23.97 -55.26
CA ALA A 21 -32.20 -23.31 -54.00
C ALA A 21 -31.47 -24.14 -52.93
N PHE A 22 -30.25 -23.74 -52.59
CA PHE A 22 -29.60 -24.18 -51.35
C PHE A 22 -29.95 -23.16 -50.26
N THR A 23 -30.81 -23.58 -49.36
CA THR A 23 -31.04 -22.94 -48.09
C THR A 23 -29.78 -23.09 -47.25
N ASN A 24 -28.95 -22.06 -47.22
CA ASN A 24 -27.88 -21.91 -46.23
C ASN A 24 -28.52 -21.63 -44.86
N VAL A 25 -28.58 -22.68 -44.05
CA VAL A 25 -28.76 -22.50 -42.59
C VAL A 25 -27.49 -21.86 -42.09
N VAL A 26 -27.53 -20.53 -41.92
CA VAL A 26 -26.52 -19.82 -41.17
C VAL A 26 -26.74 -20.19 -39.71
N SER A 27 -25.95 -21.15 -39.24
CA SER A 27 -25.79 -21.39 -37.80
C SER A 27 -25.07 -20.16 -37.23
N ALA A 28 -25.81 -19.23 -36.65
CA ALA A 28 -25.26 -18.22 -35.81
C ALA A 28 -24.71 -18.92 -34.55
N SER A 29 -23.42 -19.22 -34.59
CA SER A 29 -22.69 -19.46 -33.33
C SER A 29 -22.59 -18.11 -32.65
N GLU A 30 -23.48 -17.88 -31.71
CA GLU A 30 -23.29 -16.85 -30.67
C GLU A 30 -21.98 -17.23 -29.95
N GLN A 31 -20.91 -16.54 -30.33
CA GLN A 31 -19.75 -16.42 -29.47
C GLN A 31 -20.21 -15.58 -28.27
N GLU A 32 -20.59 -16.28 -27.22
CA GLU A 32 -20.57 -15.69 -25.88
C GLU A 32 -19.11 -15.30 -25.61
N GLU A 33 -18.75 -14.06 -25.96
CA GLU A 33 -17.62 -13.40 -25.34
C GLU A 33 -17.91 -13.38 -23.84
N HIS A 34 -17.38 -14.37 -23.14
CA HIS A 34 -17.19 -14.28 -21.71
C HIS A 34 -16.30 -13.05 -21.49
N GLN A 35 -16.94 -11.89 -21.28
CA GLN A 35 -16.35 -10.80 -20.54
C GLN A 35 -16.08 -11.37 -19.15
N GLN A 36 -14.89 -11.91 -18.98
CA GLN A 36 -14.31 -12.13 -17.66
C GLN A 36 -14.12 -10.72 -17.10
N GLU A 37 -15.19 -10.19 -16.49
CA GLU A 37 -15.11 -9.07 -15.59
C GLU A 37 -14.09 -9.49 -14.55
N ASN A 38 -12.87 -8.91 -14.63
CA ASN A 38 -11.85 -9.09 -13.62
C ASN A 38 -12.45 -8.55 -12.32
N GLU A 39 -13.10 -9.43 -11.57
CA GLU A 39 -13.57 -9.14 -10.23
C GLU A 39 -12.34 -8.72 -9.43
N ILE A 40 -12.22 -7.41 -9.19
CA ILE A 40 -11.11 -6.87 -8.40
C ILE A 40 -11.26 -7.46 -7.02
N THR A 41 -10.48 -8.50 -6.74
CA THR A 41 -10.54 -9.24 -5.48
C THR A 41 -10.15 -8.30 -4.35
N GLN A 42 -11.10 -8.04 -3.47
CA GLN A 42 -10.86 -7.30 -2.25
C GLN A 42 -10.32 -8.26 -1.18
N CYS A 43 -9.28 -7.85 -0.48
CA CYS A 43 -8.76 -8.58 0.67
C CYS A 43 -8.44 -7.65 1.84
N SER A 44 -8.27 -8.20 3.03
CA SER A 44 -7.95 -7.42 4.23
C SER A 44 -6.93 -8.11 5.11
N ARG A 45 -6.18 -7.29 5.85
CA ARG A 45 -5.28 -7.70 6.94
C ARG A 45 -5.67 -6.95 8.19
N THR A 46 -5.80 -7.65 9.30
CA THR A 46 -6.07 -7.05 10.61
C THR A 46 -4.99 -7.47 11.58
N SER A 47 -4.41 -6.49 12.27
CA SER A 47 -3.33 -6.66 13.24
C SER A 47 -3.70 -5.96 14.53
N ASN A 48 -3.56 -6.63 15.66
CA ASN A 48 -3.66 -6.05 17.00
C ASN A 48 -2.28 -6.02 17.63
N TYR A 49 -1.94 -4.91 18.26
CA TYR A 49 -0.64 -4.71 18.91
C TYR A 49 -0.83 -4.29 20.35
N ALA A 50 0.03 -4.80 21.23
CA ALA A 50 0.24 -4.24 22.55
C ALA A 50 1.26 -3.09 22.47
N ILE A 51 1.02 -2.02 23.25
CA ILE A 51 1.89 -0.84 23.33
C ILE A 51 2.56 -0.82 24.70
N TYR A 52 3.89 -0.73 24.68
CA TYR A 52 4.69 -0.65 25.91
C TYR A 52 5.50 0.66 25.92
N LEU A 53 5.66 1.21 27.12
CA LEU A 53 6.54 2.33 27.37
C LEU A 53 7.47 1.94 28.52
N SER A 54 8.77 1.91 28.23
CA SER A 54 9.81 1.45 29.19
C SER A 54 9.46 0.11 29.88
N GLY A 55 8.91 -0.84 29.11
CA GLY A 55 8.55 -2.19 29.57
C GLY A 55 7.18 -2.31 30.25
N ILE A 56 6.46 -1.21 30.44
CA ILE A 56 5.11 -1.20 31.03
C ILE A 56 4.09 -1.20 29.87
N ASN A 57 3.14 -2.14 29.87
CA ASN A 57 2.02 -2.08 28.94
C ASN A 57 1.16 -0.85 29.26
N VAL A 58 1.00 0.04 28.29
CA VAL A 58 0.26 1.29 28.41
C VAL A 58 -0.96 1.35 27.51
N GLY A 59 -1.15 0.37 26.61
CA GLY A 59 -2.28 0.40 25.71
C GLY A 59 -2.23 -0.63 24.59
N THR A 60 -3.10 -0.41 23.61
CA THR A 60 -3.26 -1.28 22.44
C THR A 60 -3.43 -0.47 21.17
N MET A 61 -3.15 -1.08 20.03
CA MET A 61 -3.43 -0.55 18.70
C MET A 61 -4.09 -1.64 17.84
N ASN A 62 -5.19 -1.31 17.19
CA ASN A 62 -5.80 -2.11 16.13
C ASN A 62 -5.54 -1.43 14.79
N ARG A 63 -5.13 -2.21 13.80
CA ARG A 63 -4.87 -1.76 12.44
C ARG A 63 -5.53 -2.70 11.44
N THR A 64 -6.31 -2.15 10.51
CA THR A 64 -6.92 -2.90 9.40
C THR A 64 -6.49 -2.26 8.07
N GLU A 65 -5.98 -3.09 7.18
CA GLU A 65 -5.66 -2.74 5.80
C GLU A 65 -6.67 -3.43 4.88
N THR A 66 -7.36 -2.67 4.04
CA THR A 66 -8.28 -3.18 3.02
C THR A 66 -7.71 -2.85 1.66
N TRP A 67 -7.47 -3.89 0.86
CA TRP A 67 -6.83 -3.81 -0.44
C TRP A 67 -7.83 -4.08 -1.55
N GLN A 68 -7.79 -3.29 -2.62
CA GLN A 68 -8.61 -3.46 -3.82
C GLN A 68 -7.79 -3.10 -5.05
N GLY A 69 -7.16 -4.11 -5.66
CA GLY A 69 -6.27 -3.90 -6.80
C GLY A 69 -5.11 -2.96 -6.46
N LYS A 70 -5.11 -1.77 -7.07
CA LYS A 70 -4.06 -0.75 -6.90
C LYS A 70 -4.42 0.34 -5.89
N THR A 71 -5.40 0.12 -5.07
CA THR A 71 -5.78 1.03 -3.98
C THR A 71 -5.83 0.30 -2.66
N ALA A 72 -5.61 1.02 -1.59
CA ALA A 72 -5.75 0.50 -0.24
C ALA A 72 -6.33 1.57 0.69
N VAL A 73 -7.02 1.11 1.71
CA VAL A 73 -7.45 1.93 2.83
C VAL A 73 -6.90 1.31 4.10
N VAL A 74 -6.24 2.12 4.91
CA VAL A 74 -5.75 1.74 6.22
C VAL A 74 -6.53 2.49 7.28
N THR A 75 -7.05 1.76 8.26
CA THR A 75 -7.64 2.34 9.46
C THR A 75 -6.89 1.84 10.68
N SER A 76 -6.51 2.76 11.57
CA SER A 76 -5.82 2.43 12.82
C SER A 76 -6.51 3.11 13.98
N THR A 77 -6.68 2.40 15.07
CA THR A 77 -7.13 2.95 16.36
C THR A 77 -6.13 2.57 17.43
N SER A 78 -5.75 3.50 18.26
CA SER A 78 -4.90 3.18 19.41
C SER A 78 -5.34 3.92 20.66
N GLU A 79 -5.21 3.24 21.78
CA GLU A 79 -5.49 3.77 23.11
C GLU A 79 -4.25 3.55 23.97
N ALA A 80 -3.78 4.62 24.58
CA ALA A 80 -2.68 4.54 25.53
C ALA A 80 -3.01 5.38 26.78
N SER A 81 -2.70 4.85 27.96
CA SER A 81 -2.92 5.54 29.22
C SER A 81 -1.70 5.43 30.11
N ILE A 82 -1.23 6.56 30.61
CA ILE A 82 -0.13 6.66 31.57
C ILE A 82 -0.64 7.41 32.79
N LEU A 83 -0.55 6.77 33.96
CA LEU A 83 -1.01 7.35 35.24
C LEU A 83 -2.48 7.86 35.21
N GLY A 84 -3.35 7.16 34.48
CA GLY A 84 -4.77 7.53 34.36
C GLY A 84 -5.06 8.64 33.37
N ILE A 85 -4.06 9.16 32.67
CA ILE A 85 -4.23 10.13 31.58
C ILE A 85 -4.23 9.36 30.27
N GLY A 86 -5.39 9.23 29.64
CA GLY A 86 -5.58 8.50 28.39
C GLY A 86 -5.49 9.39 27.16
N THR A 87 -4.96 8.84 26.09
CA THR A 87 -5.01 9.40 24.75
C THR A 87 -5.52 8.36 23.80
N HIS A 88 -6.46 8.75 22.94
CA HIS A 88 -7.06 7.87 21.93
C HIS A 88 -6.77 8.47 20.55
N TYR A 89 -6.27 7.62 19.64
CA TYR A 89 -5.99 7.97 18.25
C TYR A 89 -6.90 7.19 17.32
N GLN A 90 -7.45 7.88 16.33
CA GLN A 90 -8.13 7.29 15.19
C GLN A 90 -7.45 7.81 13.93
N GLN A 91 -7.07 6.92 13.04
CA GLN A 91 -6.37 7.27 11.81
C GLN A 91 -7.02 6.55 10.63
N ARG A 92 -7.02 7.23 9.49
CA ARG A 92 -7.43 6.68 8.21
C ARG A 92 -6.52 7.22 7.11
N ALA A 93 -5.92 6.33 6.34
CA ALA A 93 -5.15 6.64 5.15
C ALA A 93 -5.80 6.01 3.92
N GLU A 94 -5.83 6.73 2.82
CA GLU A 94 -6.18 6.23 1.50
C GLU A 94 -4.93 6.27 0.62
N LEU A 95 -4.67 5.16 -0.07
CA LEU A 95 -3.43 4.96 -0.81
C LEU A 95 -3.71 4.49 -2.22
N SER A 96 -2.83 4.88 -3.13
CA SER A 96 -2.80 4.37 -4.50
C SER A 96 -1.40 3.92 -4.92
N TRP A 97 -1.35 2.92 -5.81
CA TRP A 97 -0.11 2.42 -6.38
C TRP A 97 0.32 3.26 -7.58
N SER A 98 1.51 3.81 -7.52
CA SER A 98 2.11 4.54 -8.64
C SER A 98 2.96 3.60 -9.52
N ASN A 99 2.47 3.24 -10.70
CA ASN A 99 3.26 2.44 -11.66
C ASN A 99 4.55 3.16 -12.09
N ALA A 100 4.52 4.48 -12.19
CA ALA A 100 5.67 5.27 -12.63
C ALA A 100 6.83 5.26 -11.61
N ARG A 101 6.50 5.09 -10.32
CA ARG A 101 7.47 5.07 -9.23
C ARG A 101 7.74 3.66 -8.69
N ASN A 102 6.83 2.71 -8.96
CA ASN A 102 6.80 1.39 -8.34
C ASN A 102 6.71 1.50 -6.81
N GLU A 103 5.79 2.35 -6.33
CA GLU A 103 5.64 2.73 -4.93
C GLU A 103 4.18 3.00 -4.56
N TRP A 104 3.84 2.77 -3.30
CA TRP A 104 2.59 3.24 -2.70
C TRP A 104 2.70 4.72 -2.33
N LEU A 105 1.68 5.48 -2.69
CA LEU A 105 1.55 6.91 -2.37
C LEU A 105 0.34 7.10 -1.48
N THR A 106 0.43 8.05 -0.55
CA THR A 106 -0.73 8.54 0.18
C THR A 106 -1.54 9.48 -0.72
N ASP A 107 -2.85 9.29 -0.77
CA ASP A 107 -3.78 10.22 -1.40
C ASP A 107 -4.37 11.16 -0.35
N THR A 108 -4.88 10.59 0.75
CA THR A 108 -5.41 11.34 1.90
C THR A 108 -5.02 10.68 3.21
N PHE A 109 -4.89 11.47 4.25
CA PHE A 109 -4.70 11.00 5.63
C PHE A 109 -5.51 11.85 6.60
N HIS A 110 -6.22 11.19 7.50
CA HIS A 110 -6.96 11.84 8.57
C HIS A 110 -6.57 11.23 9.91
N GLN A 111 -6.25 12.08 10.89
CA GLN A 111 -5.93 11.66 12.25
C GLN A 111 -6.71 12.49 13.25
N LYS A 112 -7.49 11.82 14.09
CA LYS A 112 -8.17 12.41 15.23
C LYS A 112 -7.57 11.92 16.53
N VAL A 113 -7.15 12.84 17.37
CA VAL A 113 -6.62 12.58 18.70
C VAL A 113 -7.58 13.15 19.74
N THR A 114 -7.94 12.36 20.74
CA THR A 114 -8.78 12.80 21.86
C THR A 114 -8.13 12.42 23.19
N GLY A 115 -8.51 13.09 24.27
CA GLY A 115 -7.90 12.94 25.60
C GLY A 115 -6.96 14.08 25.95
N PHE A 116 -5.74 13.78 26.32
CA PHE A 116 -4.75 14.77 26.77
C PHE A 116 -4.22 15.62 25.62
N ARG A 117 -4.66 16.43 24.95
CA ARG A 117 -4.37 17.24 23.76
C ARG A 117 -5.15 16.70 22.57
N SER A 118 -6.37 17.17 22.47
CA SER A 118 -7.21 16.90 21.30
C SER A 118 -6.65 17.58 20.06
N ARG A 119 -6.74 16.92 18.91
CA ARG A 119 -6.33 17.44 17.61
C ARG A 119 -7.12 16.72 16.52
N ASP A 120 -7.55 17.47 15.53
CA ASP A 120 -8.10 16.93 14.28
C ASP A 120 -7.19 17.38 13.12
N MET A 121 -6.60 16.42 12.39
CA MET A 121 -5.63 16.70 11.34
C MET A 121 -6.03 15.99 10.06
N GLU A 122 -6.23 16.75 9.00
CA GLU A 122 -6.46 16.25 7.64
C GLU A 122 -5.28 16.61 6.74
N VAL A 123 -4.81 15.65 5.94
CA VAL A 123 -3.73 15.85 4.98
C VAL A 123 -4.18 15.35 3.61
N THR A 124 -4.00 16.19 2.60
CA THR A 124 -4.17 15.81 1.20
C THR A 124 -2.82 15.87 0.50
N PHE A 125 -2.55 14.87 -0.35
CA PHE A 125 -1.29 14.79 -1.11
C PHE A 125 -1.56 15.03 -2.59
N ALA A 126 -0.64 15.74 -3.24
CA ALA A 126 -0.73 16.13 -4.64
C ALA A 126 0.61 15.94 -5.33
N ASN A 127 0.64 16.14 -6.65
CA ASN A 127 1.84 16.07 -7.46
C ASN A 127 2.63 14.78 -7.23
N HIS A 128 1.93 13.61 -7.28
CA HIS A 128 2.52 12.29 -7.02
C HIS A 128 3.21 12.18 -5.65
N GLY A 129 2.59 12.77 -4.63
CA GLY A 129 3.09 12.78 -3.26
C GLY A 129 4.18 13.82 -2.98
N LEU A 130 4.57 14.64 -3.96
CA LEU A 130 5.61 15.66 -3.75
C LEU A 130 5.12 16.92 -3.05
N GLU A 131 3.83 17.07 -2.91
CA GLU A 131 3.17 18.18 -2.24
C GLU A 131 2.16 17.66 -1.23
N SER A 132 2.03 18.33 -0.09
CA SER A 132 0.98 18.07 0.89
C SER A 132 0.37 19.35 1.42
N ARG A 133 -0.93 19.31 1.69
CA ARG A 133 -1.68 20.33 2.42
C ARG A 133 -2.16 19.71 3.72
N VAL A 134 -1.73 20.27 4.82
CA VAL A 134 -2.07 19.86 6.18
C VAL A 134 -3.05 20.87 6.76
N ASP A 135 -4.15 20.38 7.30
CA ASP A 135 -5.15 21.17 8.00
C ASP A 135 -5.24 20.63 9.43
N ILE A 136 -4.94 21.46 10.42
CA ILE A 136 -5.02 21.11 11.84
C ILE A 136 -5.99 22.06 12.53
N ASP A 137 -7.16 21.55 12.88
CA ASP A 137 -8.20 22.31 13.56
C ASP A 137 -8.58 23.62 12.82
N GLY A 138 -8.37 23.68 11.48
CA GLY A 138 -8.62 24.83 10.60
C GLY A 138 -7.37 25.67 10.26
N ASP A 139 -6.23 25.41 10.88
CA ASP A 139 -4.96 26.03 10.52
C ASP A 139 -4.31 25.21 9.38
N ILE A 140 -3.94 25.91 8.30
CA ILE A 140 -3.50 25.27 7.06
C ILE A 140 -2.05 25.57 6.75
N ASP A 141 -1.25 24.51 6.59
CA ASP A 141 0.11 24.55 6.09
C ASP A 141 0.30 23.72 4.83
N THR A 142 1.33 24.04 4.04
CA THR A 142 1.71 23.30 2.84
C THR A 142 3.18 22.93 2.87
N TYR A 143 3.49 21.72 2.43
CA TYR A 143 4.86 21.19 2.40
C TYR A 143 5.18 20.65 1.01
N THR A 144 6.46 20.70 0.65
CA THR A 144 6.95 20.21 -0.64
C THR A 144 8.21 19.39 -0.47
N SER A 145 8.32 18.33 -1.26
CA SER A 145 9.53 17.53 -1.42
C SER A 145 10.00 17.61 -2.88
N LYS A 146 11.32 17.54 -3.10
CA LYS A 146 11.88 17.64 -4.47
C LYS A 146 11.83 16.32 -5.24
N GLN A 147 12.02 15.20 -4.58
CA GLN A 147 12.23 13.89 -5.24
C GLN A 147 11.50 12.73 -4.55
N ILE A 148 11.53 12.66 -3.23
CA ILE A 148 10.96 11.57 -2.45
C ILE A 148 9.54 11.96 -2.06
N PRO A 149 8.52 11.14 -2.39
CA PRO A 149 7.15 11.43 -1.98
C PRO A 149 6.99 11.52 -0.47
N LEU A 150 6.18 12.49 -0.04
CA LEU A 150 5.69 12.62 1.31
C LEU A 150 4.67 11.50 1.57
N ARG A 151 4.69 10.92 2.76
CA ARG A 151 3.77 9.86 3.19
C ARG A 151 3.32 10.08 4.62
N ASP A 152 2.10 9.69 4.91
CA ASP A 152 1.66 9.51 6.28
C ASP A 152 2.33 8.29 6.93
N VAL A 153 2.12 8.10 8.23
CA VAL A 153 2.73 7.03 9.01
C VAL A 153 2.25 5.63 8.58
N ASP A 154 0.99 5.50 8.16
CA ASP A 154 0.41 4.22 7.76
C ASP A 154 0.90 3.79 6.37
N THR A 155 0.95 4.73 5.42
CA THR A 155 1.54 4.49 4.09
C THR A 155 3.04 4.22 4.16
N LEU A 156 3.74 4.89 5.08
CA LEU A 156 5.18 4.66 5.29
C LEU A 156 5.45 3.21 5.70
N ALA A 157 4.67 2.66 6.63
CA ALA A 157 4.81 1.26 7.05
C ALA A 157 4.57 0.27 5.90
N ILE A 158 3.56 0.53 5.06
CA ILE A 158 3.27 -0.27 3.86
C ILE A 158 4.43 -0.17 2.85
N GLN A 159 4.99 1.03 2.65
CA GLN A 159 6.09 1.22 1.70
C GLN A 159 7.39 0.56 2.17
N ILE A 160 7.66 0.51 3.47
CA ILE A 160 8.78 -0.28 4.01
C ILE A 160 8.61 -1.75 3.63
N ARG A 161 7.43 -2.33 3.90
CA ARG A 161 7.10 -3.71 3.51
C ARG A 161 7.29 -3.94 2.02
N GLU A 162 6.81 -3.04 1.17
CA GLU A 162 6.95 -3.12 -0.29
C GLU A 162 8.43 -3.13 -0.72
N TYR A 163 9.26 -2.30 -0.11
CA TYR A 163 10.69 -2.29 -0.40
C TYR A 163 11.41 -3.56 0.05
N LEU A 164 10.97 -4.19 1.14
CA LEU A 164 11.46 -5.51 1.54
C LEU A 164 11.07 -6.58 0.52
N LEU A 165 9.83 -6.56 0.01
CA LEU A 165 9.37 -7.45 -1.08
C LEU A 165 10.19 -7.25 -2.36
N GLN A 166 10.66 -6.02 -2.62
CA GLN A 166 11.54 -5.69 -3.75
C GLN A 166 13.02 -6.01 -3.46
N GLY A 167 13.38 -6.53 -2.29
CA GLY A 167 14.76 -6.89 -1.90
C GLY A 167 15.67 -5.70 -1.64
N ARG A 168 15.13 -4.50 -1.41
CA ARG A 168 15.94 -3.31 -1.13
C ARG A 168 16.62 -3.43 0.23
N GLN A 169 17.92 -3.16 0.28
CA GLN A 169 18.72 -3.21 1.50
C GLN A 169 18.87 -1.85 2.18
N GLN A 170 18.70 -0.78 1.42
CA GLN A 170 18.78 0.60 1.91
C GLN A 170 17.85 1.49 1.10
N PHE A 171 17.12 2.40 1.78
CA PHE A 171 16.22 3.34 1.14
C PHE A 171 15.94 4.56 2.02
N ALA A 172 15.38 5.62 1.42
CA ALA A 172 14.96 6.82 2.11
C ALA A 172 13.45 7.02 1.91
N LEU A 173 12.77 7.46 2.97
CA LEU A 173 11.37 7.89 2.93
C LEU A 173 11.24 9.22 3.66
N ILE A 174 10.16 9.97 3.37
CA ILE A 174 9.83 11.21 4.07
C ILE A 174 8.43 11.06 4.66
N ARG A 175 8.33 11.21 5.99
CA ARG A 175 7.05 11.27 6.69
C ARG A 175 6.52 12.71 6.69
N GLN A 176 5.25 12.89 6.38
CA GLN A 176 4.50 14.08 6.69
C GLN A 176 4.05 13.98 8.16
N ALA A 177 4.66 14.75 9.02
CA ALA A 177 4.19 14.96 10.40
C ALA A 177 3.17 16.11 10.44
N SER A 178 2.68 16.46 11.64
CA SER A 178 1.68 17.51 11.78
C SER A 178 2.20 18.90 11.39
N ASP A 179 3.44 19.19 11.69
CA ASP A 179 4.05 20.52 11.58
C ASP A 179 5.40 20.53 10.86
N ALA A 180 5.78 19.40 10.26
CA ALA A 180 7.04 19.24 9.56
C ALA A 180 7.00 18.09 8.55
N ILE A 181 7.98 18.06 7.65
CA ILE A 181 8.34 16.88 6.89
C ILE A 181 9.61 16.28 7.49
N GLU A 182 9.62 14.99 7.71
CA GLU A 182 10.68 14.29 8.41
C GLU A 182 11.34 13.26 7.50
N PRO A 183 12.58 13.52 7.04
CA PRO A 183 13.33 12.56 6.25
C PRO A 183 13.92 11.45 7.13
N TYR A 184 13.79 10.22 6.67
CA TYR A 184 14.33 9.02 7.29
C TYR A 184 15.20 8.22 6.33
N GLN A 185 16.24 7.60 6.87
CA GLN A 185 17.04 6.58 6.20
C GLN A 185 16.73 5.23 6.83
N PHE A 186 16.64 4.21 5.98
CA PHE A 186 16.34 2.84 6.39
C PHE A 186 17.44 1.90 5.93
N TYR A 187 17.82 1.00 6.82
CA TYR A 187 18.84 -0.03 6.59
C TYR A 187 18.27 -1.38 6.97
N VAL A 188 18.30 -2.32 6.05
CA VAL A 188 17.92 -3.72 6.32
C VAL A 188 19.12 -4.43 6.89
N GLU A 189 18.95 -5.06 8.05
CA GLU A 189 20.03 -5.79 8.71
C GLU A 189 19.90 -7.30 8.49
N ASP A 190 20.89 -8.04 8.94
CA ASP A 190 20.93 -9.49 8.86
C ASP A 190 19.71 -10.10 9.57
N VAL A 191 19.16 -11.13 8.96
CA VAL A 191 18.01 -11.85 9.51
C VAL A 191 18.36 -12.50 10.86
N GLN A 192 17.38 -12.53 11.75
CA GLN A 192 17.51 -13.16 13.06
C GLN A 192 16.31 -14.06 13.35
N THR A 193 16.50 -15.06 14.19
CA THR A 193 15.43 -15.94 14.65
C THR A 193 15.05 -15.57 16.07
N ALA A 194 13.72 -15.51 16.33
CA ALA A 194 13.18 -15.23 17.65
C ALA A 194 11.91 -16.06 17.91
N VAL A 195 11.66 -16.38 19.18
CA VAL A 195 10.38 -16.97 19.60
C VAL A 195 9.40 -15.84 19.83
N ILE A 196 8.30 -15.84 19.10
CA ILE A 196 7.23 -14.83 19.15
C ILE A 196 5.91 -15.54 19.45
N GLU A 197 5.37 -15.34 20.64
CA GLU A 197 4.06 -15.89 20.98
C GLU A 197 2.93 -15.12 20.25
N PRO A 198 1.87 -15.81 19.77
CA PRO A 198 1.64 -17.26 19.84
C PRO A 198 2.22 -18.06 18.66
N TRP A 199 3.03 -17.45 17.77
CA TRP A 199 3.47 -18.07 16.49
C TRP A 199 4.70 -18.96 16.62
N GLY A 200 5.35 -19.00 17.78
CA GLY A 200 6.58 -19.79 17.99
C GLY A 200 7.81 -19.17 17.38
N GLU A 201 8.70 -19.99 16.83
CA GLU A 201 9.96 -19.52 16.23
C GLU A 201 9.71 -18.89 14.85
N LEU A 202 10.08 -17.63 14.69
CA LEU A 202 9.98 -16.86 13.46
C LEU A 202 11.35 -16.32 13.04
N THR A 203 11.59 -16.34 11.72
CA THR A 203 12.66 -15.55 11.11
C THR A 203 12.18 -14.10 10.96
N LEU A 204 12.96 -13.16 11.45
CA LEU A 204 12.67 -11.73 11.43
C LEU A 204 13.73 -10.98 10.63
N ILE A 205 13.29 -9.99 9.87
CA ILE A 205 14.15 -9.03 9.16
C ILE A 205 14.10 -7.72 9.94
N PRO A 206 15.18 -7.30 10.60
CA PRO A 206 15.27 -5.99 11.22
C PRO A 206 15.46 -4.91 10.14
N VAL A 207 14.75 -3.79 10.30
CA VAL A 207 14.90 -2.59 9.49
C VAL A 207 15.14 -1.41 10.43
N VAL A 208 16.32 -0.85 10.40
CA VAL A 208 16.72 0.28 11.23
C VAL A 208 16.38 1.58 10.51
N GLN A 209 15.56 2.40 11.14
CA GLN A 209 15.25 3.77 10.76
C GLN A 209 16.13 4.72 11.55
N THR A 210 16.70 5.71 10.87
CA THR A 210 17.42 6.83 11.48
C THR A 210 16.90 8.17 10.92
N GLY A 211 16.99 9.24 11.70
CA GLY A 211 16.53 10.58 11.32
C GLY A 211 15.94 11.35 12.48
N ALA A 212 14.73 11.88 12.33
CA ALA A 212 14.03 12.59 13.40
C ALA A 212 13.74 11.66 14.60
N GLU A 213 13.55 10.39 14.33
CA GLU A 213 13.33 9.34 15.32
C GLU A 213 14.11 8.09 14.93
N ASP A 214 14.70 7.42 15.91
CA ASP A 214 15.38 6.13 15.70
C ASP A 214 14.45 4.98 16.09
N VAL A 215 14.12 4.12 15.11
CA VAL A 215 13.21 2.99 15.31
C VAL A 215 13.80 1.75 14.65
N THR A 216 13.66 0.59 15.30
CA THR A 216 13.92 -0.71 14.66
C THR A 216 12.61 -1.45 14.46
N TYR A 217 12.26 -1.72 13.22
CA TYR A 217 11.12 -2.54 12.82
C TYR A 217 11.57 -3.98 12.60
N TYR A 218 10.71 -4.95 12.91
CA TYR A 218 10.97 -6.37 12.71
C TYR A 218 9.84 -6.97 11.89
N PHE A 219 10.16 -7.44 10.70
CA PHE A 219 9.19 -8.02 9.76
C PHE A 219 9.38 -9.53 9.67
N ALA A 220 8.28 -10.29 9.60
CA ALA A 220 8.30 -11.74 9.42
C ALA A 220 7.97 -12.13 7.98
N PRO A 221 8.95 -12.61 7.17
CA PRO A 221 8.70 -13.05 5.79
C PRO A 221 7.66 -14.17 5.70
N ALA A 222 7.67 -15.12 6.66
CA ALA A 222 6.70 -16.21 6.71
C ALA A 222 5.24 -15.75 6.92
N MET A 223 5.02 -14.50 7.35
CA MET A 223 3.72 -13.88 7.53
C MET A 223 3.50 -12.76 6.49
N ASP A 224 4.00 -12.92 5.28
CA ASP A 224 3.92 -11.95 4.20
C ASP A 224 4.51 -10.57 4.59
N TYR A 225 5.68 -10.59 5.24
CA TYR A 225 6.36 -9.41 5.75
C TYR A 225 5.49 -8.57 6.69
N GLN A 226 4.68 -9.24 7.51
CA GLN A 226 3.92 -8.58 8.58
C GLN A 226 4.88 -7.96 9.59
N LEU A 227 4.59 -6.74 10.02
CA LEU A 227 5.30 -6.10 11.13
C LEU A 227 4.97 -6.83 12.44
N ILE A 228 5.97 -7.42 13.06
CA ILE A 228 5.84 -8.14 14.33
C ILE A 228 6.10 -7.21 15.51
N LYS A 229 7.09 -6.33 15.37
CA LYS A 229 7.56 -5.48 16.44
C LYS A 229 8.14 -4.19 15.89
N ALA A 230 7.92 -3.06 16.57
CA ALA A 230 8.67 -1.83 16.34
C ALA A 230 9.16 -1.28 17.66
N LYS A 231 10.47 -1.05 17.76
CA LYS A 231 11.14 -0.55 18.95
C LYS A 231 11.66 0.86 18.70
N TYR A 232 11.10 1.83 19.42
CA TYR A 232 11.54 3.21 19.43
C TYR A 232 12.70 3.41 20.43
N HIS A 233 13.79 4.01 19.97
CA HIS A 233 15.01 4.21 20.74
C HIS A 233 15.12 5.63 21.29
N GLY A 234 14.16 6.04 22.11
CA GLY A 234 14.20 7.34 22.76
C GLY A 234 15.25 7.42 23.88
N ILE A 235 15.81 8.61 24.08
CA ILE A 235 16.85 8.84 25.11
C ILE A 235 16.28 8.66 26.53
N ILE A 236 15.05 9.10 26.77
CA ILE A 236 14.41 9.07 28.09
C ILE A 236 13.41 7.93 28.20
N LEU A 237 12.64 7.69 27.14
CA LEU A 237 11.58 6.69 27.10
C LEU A 237 11.78 5.77 25.89
N GLN A 238 11.70 4.46 26.14
CA GLN A 238 11.73 3.46 25.08
C GLN A 238 10.31 3.01 24.81
N GLY A 239 9.86 3.20 23.57
CA GLY A 239 8.58 2.70 23.09
C GLY A 239 8.74 1.33 22.43
N LEU A 240 7.73 0.48 22.58
CA LEU A 240 7.64 -0.80 21.88
C LEU A 240 6.19 -1.03 21.48
N ILE A 241 5.96 -1.39 20.23
CA ILE A 241 4.74 -2.07 19.81
C ILE A 241 5.07 -3.51 19.48
N GLU A 242 4.20 -4.44 19.86
CA GLU A 242 4.40 -5.88 19.65
C GLU A 242 3.10 -6.50 19.19
N LEU A 243 3.17 -7.32 18.14
CA LEU A 243 1.99 -7.97 17.56
C LEU A 243 1.42 -8.99 18.54
N ASP A 244 0.12 -8.86 18.83
CA ASP A 244 -0.64 -9.74 19.70
C ASP A 244 -1.49 -10.74 18.89
N SER A 245 -2.14 -10.25 17.82
CA SER A 245 -2.89 -11.11 16.91
C SER A 245 -2.88 -10.58 15.49
N TYR A 246 -3.03 -11.51 14.53
CA TYR A 246 -3.01 -11.20 13.09
C TYR A 246 -3.96 -12.13 12.32
N SER A 247 -4.67 -11.56 11.38
CA SER A 247 -5.46 -12.30 10.40
C SER A 247 -5.37 -11.65 9.02
N SER A 248 -5.38 -12.47 7.96
CA SER A 248 -5.32 -12.00 6.58
C SER A 248 -6.21 -12.86 5.69
N SER A 249 -6.98 -12.20 4.82
CA SER A 249 -7.65 -12.83 3.68
C SER A 249 -6.91 -12.56 2.36
N CYS A 250 -5.80 -11.79 2.39
CA CYS A 250 -4.97 -11.56 1.23
C CYS A 250 -4.12 -12.78 0.92
N GLU A 251 -3.98 -13.10 -0.36
CA GLU A 251 -2.99 -14.08 -0.79
C GLU A 251 -1.59 -13.60 -0.42
N PRO A 252 -0.69 -14.49 0.02
CA PRO A 252 0.68 -14.11 0.29
C PRO A 252 1.32 -13.52 -0.97
N SER A 253 2.00 -12.40 -0.82
CA SER A 253 2.80 -11.84 -1.91
C SER A 253 3.90 -12.85 -2.23
N LEU A 254 3.87 -13.43 -3.43
CA LEU A 254 4.97 -14.26 -3.87
C LEU A 254 6.20 -13.37 -3.95
N ALA A 255 7.09 -13.51 -2.99
CA ALA A 255 8.40 -12.86 -3.05
C ALA A 255 9.07 -13.32 -4.34
N GLN A 256 9.17 -12.43 -5.33
CA GLN A 256 9.88 -12.65 -6.59
C GLN A 256 11.39 -12.49 -6.35
N TYR A 257 11.93 -13.22 -5.36
CA TYR A 257 13.37 -13.22 -5.15
C TYR A 257 13.86 -14.66 -5.04
N PRO A 258 14.92 -14.97 -5.81
CA PRO A 258 15.57 -16.26 -5.80
C PRO A 258 16.28 -16.55 -4.48
#